data_5c53c0a041b9baac09471a3d81e65cef
#
_entry.id   5c53c0a041b9baac09471a3d81e65cef
#
_cell.length_a   1.000
_cell.length_b   1.000
_cell.length_c   1.000
_cell.angle_alpha   90.00
_cell.angle_beta   90.00
_cell.angle_gamma   90.00
#
_symmetry.space_group_name_H-M   'P 1'
#
loop_
_entity.id
_entity.type
_entity.pdbx_description
1 polymer ?
#
loop_
_entity_poly.entity_id
_entity_poly.type
_entity_poly.pdbx_seq_one_letter_code
_entity_poly.pdbx_strand_id
1 'polypeptide(L)'
;MLEFLKQNQEEILTDILTEILKNYPKLQEIYDYPDEIKGDFMPDICEPKEFSKLLELQNIYIIGNTAKIGFEFSCSWDMEHGLGVMTQSGNVIKIGSAEVAFGF
;
A
#
# COMPACT_ATOMS: atom_id res chain seq x y z
N MET A 1 -10.64 -16.77 6.84
CA MET A 1 -9.84 -15.62 6.46
C MET A 1 -9.12 -15.80 5.13
N LEU A 2 -8.44 -16.94 4.91
CA LEU A 2 -7.79 -17.21 3.63
C LEU A 2 -8.78 -17.34 2.47
N GLU A 3 -9.95 -17.93 2.72
CA GLU A 3 -11.00 -18.04 1.70
C GLU A 3 -11.52 -16.66 1.30
N PHE A 4 -11.69 -15.76 2.28
CA PHE A 4 -12.09 -14.38 2.03
C PHE A 4 -11.07 -13.68 1.13
N LEU A 5 -9.78 -13.84 1.41
CA LEU A 5 -8.71 -13.25 0.59
C LEU A 5 -8.73 -13.82 -0.84
N LYS A 6 -8.90 -15.13 -1.00
CA LYS A 6 -8.94 -15.74 -2.33
C LYS A 6 -10.13 -15.27 -3.16
N GLN A 7 -11.30 -15.18 -2.54
CA GLN A 7 -12.53 -14.79 -3.23
C GLN A 7 -12.58 -13.30 -3.55
N ASN A 8 -11.95 -12.47 -2.71
CA ASN A 8 -12.07 -11.01 -2.80
C ASN A 8 -10.74 -10.31 -3.08
N GLN A 9 -9.72 -11.06 -3.50
CA GLN A 9 -8.37 -10.53 -3.66
C GLN A 9 -8.31 -9.28 -4.54
N GLU A 10 -8.94 -9.31 -5.70
CA GLU A 10 -8.92 -8.17 -6.64
C GLU A 10 -9.62 -6.96 -6.05
N GLU A 11 -10.78 -7.18 -5.41
CA GLU A 11 -11.55 -6.11 -4.78
C GLU A 11 -10.78 -5.48 -3.62
N ILE A 12 -10.18 -6.32 -2.77
CA ILE A 12 -9.38 -5.85 -1.63
C ILE A 12 -8.19 -5.05 -2.11
N LEU A 13 -7.46 -5.53 -3.11
CA LEU A 13 -6.32 -4.80 -3.66
C LEU A 13 -6.74 -3.49 -4.28
N THR A 14 -7.87 -3.47 -5.00
CA THR A 14 -8.40 -2.23 -5.59
C THR A 14 -8.73 -1.23 -4.49
N ASP A 15 -9.37 -1.65 -3.40
CA ASP A 15 -9.70 -0.79 -2.28
C ASP A 15 -8.44 -0.24 -1.61
N ILE A 16 -7.42 -1.08 -1.43
CA ILE A 16 -6.14 -0.67 -0.84
C ILE A 16 -5.46 0.37 -1.74
N LEU A 17 -5.38 0.11 -3.04
CA LEU A 17 -4.77 1.04 -3.98
C LEU A 17 -5.53 2.36 -4.05
N THR A 18 -6.85 2.32 -3.93
CA THR A 18 -7.69 3.53 -3.88
C THR A 18 -7.36 4.37 -2.66
N GLU A 19 -7.19 3.73 -1.49
CA GLU A 19 -6.81 4.45 -0.27
C GLU A 19 -5.38 5.00 -0.35
N ILE A 20 -4.46 4.24 -0.97
CA ILE A 20 -3.10 4.73 -1.21
C ILE A 20 -3.16 5.98 -2.09
N LEU A 21 -3.98 5.96 -3.13
CA LEU A 21 -4.13 7.09 -4.04
C LEU A 21 -4.63 8.34 -3.31
N LYS A 22 -5.56 8.19 -2.38
CA LYS A 22 -6.06 9.33 -1.57
C LYS A 22 -4.95 9.96 -0.74
N ASN A 23 -3.98 9.17 -0.30
CA ASN A 23 -2.88 9.64 0.54
C ASN A 23 -1.63 9.98 -0.26
N TYR A 24 -1.62 9.66 -1.54
CA TYR A 24 -0.44 9.80 -2.38
C TYR A 24 0.10 11.24 -2.50
N PRO A 25 -0.74 12.27 -2.70
CA PRO A 25 -0.23 13.64 -2.76
C PRO A 25 0.50 14.04 -1.48
N LYS A 26 0.04 13.57 -0.32
CA LYS A 26 0.69 13.83 0.95
C LYS A 26 2.03 13.09 1.04
N LEU A 27 2.09 11.87 0.53
CA LEU A 27 3.34 11.11 0.46
C LEU A 27 4.34 11.80 -0.46
N GLN A 28 3.89 12.34 -1.59
CA GLN A 28 4.74 13.09 -2.50
C GLN A 28 5.35 14.31 -1.81
N GLU A 29 4.59 14.99 -0.95
CA GLU A 29 5.11 16.13 -0.17
C GLU A 29 6.16 15.67 0.84
N ILE A 30 5.92 14.55 1.51
CA ILE A 30 6.84 14.02 2.54
C ILE A 30 8.17 13.62 1.94
N TYR A 31 8.16 12.90 0.81
CA TYR A 31 9.39 12.43 0.17
C TYR A 31 10.07 13.52 -0.67
N ASP A 32 9.30 14.46 -1.21
CA ASP A 32 9.77 15.67 -1.89
C ASP A 32 10.91 15.42 -2.91
N TYR A 33 10.67 14.51 -3.82
CA TYR A 33 11.63 14.24 -4.90
C TYR A 33 11.80 15.45 -5.82
N PRO A 34 13.04 15.78 -6.23
CA PRO A 34 13.27 16.83 -7.25
C PRO A 34 12.54 16.49 -8.55
N ASP A 35 12.09 17.53 -9.26
CA ASP A 35 11.34 17.37 -10.51
C ASP A 35 12.07 16.51 -11.54
N GLU A 36 13.41 16.59 -11.59
CA GLU A 36 14.20 15.85 -12.56
C GLU A 36 14.09 14.34 -12.41
N ILE A 37 13.84 13.84 -11.19
CA ILE A 37 13.76 12.40 -10.91
C ILE A 37 12.39 11.95 -10.40
N LYS A 38 11.48 12.89 -10.12
CA LYS A 38 10.16 12.58 -9.59
C LYS A 38 9.41 11.56 -10.47
N GLY A 39 9.50 11.70 -11.78
CA GLY A 39 8.83 10.80 -12.71
C GLY A 39 9.28 9.34 -12.63
N ASP A 40 10.50 9.09 -12.13
CA ASP A 40 11.04 7.75 -11.98
C ASP A 40 10.60 7.10 -10.67
N PHE A 41 10.37 7.88 -9.62
CA PHE A 41 10.08 7.36 -8.28
C PHE A 41 8.66 7.61 -7.81
N MET A 42 8.13 8.82 -8.01
CA MET A 42 6.78 9.20 -7.58
C MET A 42 6.06 10.03 -8.63
N PRO A 43 5.81 9.45 -9.83
CA PRO A 43 5.05 10.18 -10.85
C PRO A 43 3.63 10.45 -10.36
N ASP A 44 2.97 11.43 -10.97
CA ASP A 44 1.57 11.71 -10.66
C ASP A 44 0.71 10.53 -11.11
N ILE A 45 -0.19 10.11 -10.22
CA ILE A 45 -1.06 8.96 -10.42
C ILE A 45 -2.51 9.43 -10.45
N CYS A 46 -3.26 9.04 -11.49
CA CYS A 46 -4.66 9.39 -11.63
C CYS A 46 -5.60 8.24 -11.27
N GLU A 47 -5.17 7.01 -11.50
CA GLU A 47 -6.00 5.82 -11.28
C GLU A 47 -5.25 4.79 -10.42
N PRO A 48 -5.96 4.04 -9.53
CA PRO A 48 -5.31 3.07 -8.67
C PRO A 48 -4.47 2.02 -9.41
N LYS A 49 -4.92 1.58 -10.56
CA LYS A 49 -4.20 0.55 -11.34
C LYS A 49 -2.81 0.98 -11.80
N GLU A 50 -2.56 2.28 -11.89
CA GLU A 50 -1.26 2.80 -12.30
C GLU A 50 -0.16 2.50 -11.27
N PHE A 51 -0.53 2.20 -10.02
CA PHE A 51 0.41 1.80 -8.98
C PHE A 51 1.09 0.45 -9.27
N SER A 52 0.55 -0.34 -10.20
CA SER A 52 1.15 -1.64 -10.54
C SER A 52 2.61 -1.54 -10.99
N LYS A 53 3.03 -0.39 -11.49
CA LYS A 53 4.41 -0.13 -11.92
C LYS A 53 5.29 0.34 -10.76
N LEU A 54 4.70 0.79 -9.67
CA LEU A 54 5.40 1.40 -8.53
C LEU A 54 5.40 0.52 -7.29
N LEU A 55 4.41 -0.34 -7.17
CA LEU A 55 4.20 -1.18 -5.99
C LEU A 55 4.20 -2.65 -6.38
N GLU A 56 4.84 -3.46 -5.54
CA GLU A 56 4.79 -4.91 -5.67
C GLU A 56 4.46 -5.51 -4.31
N LEU A 57 3.38 -6.30 -4.25
CA LEU A 57 2.97 -6.96 -3.02
C LEU A 57 3.99 -8.05 -2.66
N GLN A 58 4.57 -7.95 -1.48
CA GLN A 58 5.59 -8.90 -0.99
C GLN A 58 5.01 -9.93 -0.06
N ASN A 59 4.24 -9.48 0.93
CA ASN A 59 3.71 -10.36 1.97
C ASN A 59 2.34 -9.89 2.44
N ILE A 60 1.56 -10.85 2.94
CA ILE A 60 0.28 -10.60 3.58
C ILE A 60 0.35 -11.21 4.98
N TYR A 61 0.05 -10.43 6.01
CA TYR A 61 0.11 -10.86 7.41
C TYR A 61 -1.28 -10.90 8.01
N ILE A 62 -1.67 -12.05 8.53
CA ILE A 62 -2.93 -12.20 9.26
C ILE A 62 -2.59 -12.05 10.74
N ILE A 63 -3.17 -11.05 11.40
CA ILE A 63 -2.81 -10.67 12.77
C ILE A 63 -3.75 -11.34 13.77
N GLY A 64 -3.30 -12.47 14.31
CA GLY A 64 -4.00 -13.18 15.38
C GLY A 64 -5.44 -13.52 15.06
N ASN A 65 -6.33 -13.37 16.06
CA ASN A 65 -7.78 -13.62 15.91
C ASN A 65 -8.57 -12.33 15.66
N THR A 66 -7.87 -11.23 15.40
CA THR A 66 -8.53 -9.98 15.04
C THR A 66 -8.78 -10.00 13.53
N ALA A 67 -9.73 -9.28 13.02
CA ALA A 67 -9.95 -9.20 11.59
C ALA A 67 -8.94 -8.28 10.90
N LYS A 68 -7.73 -8.19 11.45
CA LYS A 68 -6.65 -7.35 10.92
C LYS A 68 -5.79 -8.12 9.94
N ILE A 69 -5.55 -7.53 8.78
CA ILE A 69 -4.68 -8.09 7.75
C ILE A 69 -3.74 -6.98 7.28
N GLY A 70 -2.44 -7.24 7.37
CA GLY A 70 -1.41 -6.32 6.92
C GLY A 70 -0.92 -6.69 5.53
N PHE A 71 -0.72 -5.69 4.68
CA PHE A 71 -0.20 -5.86 3.34
C PHE A 71 1.13 -5.12 3.22
N GLU A 72 2.18 -5.85 2.87
CA GLU A 72 3.52 -5.29 2.72
C GLU A 72 3.86 -5.19 1.24
N PHE A 73 4.24 -3.99 0.81
CA PHE A 73 4.64 -3.72 -0.57
C PHE A 73 6.08 -3.22 -0.61
N SER A 74 6.82 -3.60 -1.65
CA SER A 74 7.98 -2.82 -2.06
C SER A 74 7.45 -1.65 -2.89
N CYS A 75 8.12 -0.51 -2.82
CA CYS A 75 7.67 0.66 -3.57
C CYS A 75 8.85 1.42 -4.17
N SER A 76 8.60 2.07 -5.30
CA SER A 76 9.64 2.78 -6.06
C SER A 76 10.21 3.98 -5.32
N TRP A 77 9.43 4.60 -4.44
CA TRP A 77 9.86 5.82 -3.76
C TRP A 77 10.56 5.59 -2.43
N ASP A 78 10.54 4.37 -1.91
CA ASP A 78 11.24 4.03 -0.68
C ASP A 78 11.55 2.53 -0.67
N MET A 79 12.58 2.16 -1.38
CA MET A 79 12.96 0.76 -1.54
C MET A 79 13.50 0.16 -0.25
N GLU A 80 13.98 1.00 0.67
CA GLU A 80 14.53 0.55 1.94
C GLU A 80 13.42 0.23 2.96
N HIS A 81 12.42 1.11 3.07
CA HIS A 81 11.38 0.97 4.08
C HIS A 81 10.08 0.35 3.55
N GLY A 82 9.85 0.44 2.24
CA GLY A 82 8.65 -0.10 1.63
C GLY A 82 7.38 0.64 2.01
N LEU A 83 6.24 0.01 1.76
CA LEU A 83 4.92 0.54 2.09
C LEU A 83 4.12 -0.54 2.80
N GLY A 84 3.54 -0.19 3.94
CA GLY A 84 2.67 -1.08 4.69
C GLY A 84 1.26 -0.54 4.79
N VAL A 85 0.28 -1.43 4.64
CA VAL A 85 -1.13 -1.08 4.77
C VAL A 85 -1.76 -2.05 5.75
N MET A 86 -2.40 -1.52 6.78
CA MET A 86 -3.16 -2.34 7.73
C MET A 86 -4.65 -2.19 7.45
N THR A 87 -5.34 -3.33 7.35
CA THR A 87 -6.79 -3.35 7.20
C THR A 87 -7.42 -3.99 8.42
N GLN A 88 -8.67 -3.65 8.69
CA GLN A 88 -9.48 -4.31 9.71
C GLN A 88 -10.87 -4.52 9.13
N SER A 89 -11.30 -5.79 9.08
CA SER A 89 -12.60 -6.17 8.50
C SER A 89 -12.78 -5.63 7.07
N GLY A 90 -11.69 -5.62 6.30
CA GLY A 90 -11.70 -5.16 4.92
C GLY A 90 -11.51 -3.66 4.72
N ASN A 91 -11.41 -2.88 5.80
CA ASN A 91 -11.23 -1.43 5.71
C ASN A 91 -9.79 -1.04 6.03
N VAL A 92 -9.22 -0.15 5.25
CA VAL A 92 -7.87 0.38 5.50
C VAL A 92 -7.93 1.29 6.74
N ILE A 93 -7.09 0.98 7.73
CA ILE A 93 -7.03 1.75 8.98
C ILE A 93 -5.70 2.47 9.17
N LYS A 94 -4.65 2.06 8.46
CA LYS A 94 -3.34 2.72 8.58
C LYS A 94 -2.50 2.45 7.34
N ILE A 95 -1.78 3.46 6.89
CA ILE A 95 -0.81 3.39 5.80
C ILE A 95 0.49 4.02 6.29
N GLY A 96 1.62 3.37 6.03
CA GLY A 96 2.93 3.89 6.42
C GLY A 96 4.05 3.05 5.82
N SER A 97 5.18 2.93 6.52
CA SER A 97 6.26 2.06 6.08
C SER A 97 5.87 0.59 6.24
N ALA A 98 6.68 -0.33 5.73
CA ALA A 98 6.37 -1.77 5.73
C ALA A 98 6.03 -2.32 7.12
N GLU A 99 6.59 -1.75 8.18
CA GLU A 99 6.32 -2.22 9.55
C GLU A 99 4.85 -2.06 9.98
N VAL A 100 4.09 -1.19 9.30
CA VAL A 100 2.64 -1.07 9.53
C VAL A 100 1.95 -2.41 9.24
N ALA A 101 2.42 -3.15 8.24
CA ALA A 101 1.86 -4.45 7.88
C ALA A 101 2.09 -5.50 8.97
N PHE A 102 3.09 -5.31 9.83
CA PHE A 102 3.40 -6.24 10.93
C PHE A 102 2.60 -5.93 12.19
N GLY A 103 1.80 -4.86 12.20
CA GLY A 103 1.02 -4.46 13.36
C GLY A 103 1.65 -3.37 14.21
N PHE A 104 2.68 -2.70 13.71
CA PHE A 104 3.35 -1.62 14.44
C PHE A 104 2.88 -0.23 14.03
#